data_4f785e2adbf5b35e65fc119ff1095104
#
_entry.id   4f785e2adbf5b35e65fc119ff1095104
#
_cell.length_a   1.000
_cell.length_b   1.000
_cell.length_c   1.000
_cell.angle_alpha   90.00
_cell.angle_beta   90.00
_cell.angle_gamma   90.00
#
_symmetry.space_group_name_H-M   'P 1'
#
loop_
_entity.id
_entity.type
_entity.pdbx_description
1 polymer ?
#
loop_
_entity_poly.entity_id
_entity_poly.type
_entity_poly.pdbx_seq_one_letter_code
_entity_poly.pdbx_strand_id
1 'polypeptide(L)'
;MSFEDYQNNRQLLDQAVAEDTVIFPIANHRLPDGSMNMEGNRQAWARATAPFVKTYLWEEGAPGFDPEKTPEQENPYFIFVPTAEKEIKNTIIVAHGGGFSWRTGCEGINVAHYFLHQGYNVAILAYRLVPYNRLDAMADMNRTIRILKSKKEEWHLGEKIAVMGFSAGAMLSGNIATHPDDGQPESPDPVERFNNHVDAAVIGYGAFSFVSFPRPLFMPFKGSVLEGRTPEEMYYLSLEKHVEPTTPPMFIWQTMSDDGRHGMTLAKALQDAGVPYELHIFTSGIHGLAMADGHNDLGMDIPHVAHWGKLCAEWLEEMGI
;
A
#
# COMPACT_ATOMS: atom_id res chain seq x y z
N MET A 1 8.30 13.27 17.19
CA MET A 1 9.37 13.48 16.20
C MET A 1 9.02 14.71 15.38
N SER A 2 10.00 15.61 15.19
CA SER A 2 9.85 16.82 14.38
C SER A 2 10.03 16.50 12.89
N PHE A 3 9.64 17.43 12.01
CA PHE A 3 9.86 17.28 10.56
C PHE A 3 11.36 17.11 10.21
N GLU A 4 12.24 17.75 10.97
CA GLU A 4 13.68 17.69 10.75
C GLU A 4 14.25 16.28 10.95
N ASP A 5 13.62 15.47 11.82
CA ASP A 5 14.06 14.09 12.08
C ASP A 5 13.97 13.21 10.82
N TYR A 6 13.08 13.55 9.88
CA TYR A 6 12.85 12.76 8.65
C TYR A 6 13.68 13.20 7.44
N GLN A 7 14.36 14.34 7.51
CA GLN A 7 15.11 14.85 6.34
C GLN A 7 16.19 13.87 5.86
N ASN A 8 16.79 13.14 6.79
CA ASN A 8 17.79 12.12 6.46
C ASN A 8 17.18 10.91 5.74
N ASN A 9 15.89 10.63 5.92
CA ASN A 9 15.22 9.50 5.27
C ASN A 9 15.26 9.60 3.75
N ARG A 10 15.29 10.81 3.19
CA ARG A 10 15.44 11.00 1.74
C ARG A 10 16.78 10.46 1.23
N GLN A 11 17.89 10.87 1.83
CA GLN A 11 19.20 10.38 1.43
C GLN A 11 19.32 8.87 1.62
N LEU A 12 18.73 8.32 2.68
CA LEU A 12 18.69 6.89 2.94
C LEU A 12 17.86 6.14 1.88
N LEU A 13 16.76 6.74 1.41
CA LEU A 13 15.94 6.15 0.35
C LEU A 13 16.68 6.14 -0.99
N ASP A 14 17.34 7.25 -1.34
CA ASP A 14 18.17 7.35 -2.55
C ASP A 14 19.33 6.32 -2.51
N GLN A 15 20.00 6.17 -1.36
CA GLN A 15 21.05 5.16 -1.18
C GLN A 15 20.51 3.74 -1.28
N ALA A 16 19.39 3.46 -0.61
CA ALA A 16 18.75 2.16 -0.63
C ALA A 16 18.44 1.71 -2.06
N VAL A 17 17.99 2.58 -2.93
CA VAL A 17 17.67 2.25 -4.33
C VAL A 17 18.93 2.21 -5.21
N ALA A 18 19.93 3.06 -4.96
CA ALA A 18 21.19 3.07 -5.73
C ALA A 18 22.06 1.82 -5.49
N GLU A 19 21.95 1.18 -4.33
CA GLU A 19 22.68 -0.05 -3.96
C GLU A 19 22.07 -1.34 -4.52
N ASP A 20 21.16 -1.24 -5.48
CA ASP A 20 20.44 -2.34 -6.12
C ASP A 20 19.63 -3.18 -5.13
N THR A 21 18.66 -2.55 -4.56
CA THR A 21 17.86 -3.10 -3.48
C THR A 21 16.67 -3.91 -3.96
N VAL A 22 16.91 -4.97 -4.68
CA VAL A 22 15.98 -6.10 -4.61
C VAL A 22 16.15 -6.73 -3.22
N ILE A 23 15.40 -6.22 -2.27
CA ILE A 23 15.54 -6.54 -0.84
C ILE A 23 15.43 -8.04 -0.60
N PHE A 24 14.54 -8.70 -1.37
CA PHE A 24 14.30 -10.12 -1.24
C PHE A 24 14.04 -10.79 -2.60
N PRO A 25 15.09 -11.13 -3.38
CA PRO A 25 14.94 -11.73 -4.71
C PRO A 25 14.11 -13.00 -4.69
N ILE A 26 13.39 -13.27 -5.79
CA ILE A 26 12.52 -14.46 -5.91
C ILE A 26 13.25 -15.78 -5.64
N ALA A 27 14.53 -15.85 -5.93
CA ALA A 27 15.36 -17.02 -5.64
C ALA A 27 15.42 -17.36 -4.14
N ASN A 28 15.18 -16.36 -3.27
CA ASN A 28 15.21 -16.50 -1.82
C ASN A 28 13.83 -16.77 -1.21
N HIS A 29 12.75 -16.72 -2.01
CA HIS A 29 11.38 -16.85 -1.50
C HIS A 29 11.05 -18.24 -0.99
N ARG A 30 11.82 -19.26 -1.38
CA ARG A 30 11.61 -20.64 -0.94
C ARG A 30 12.85 -21.21 -0.27
N LEU A 31 12.61 -22.02 0.74
CA LEU A 31 13.61 -22.86 1.36
C LEU A 31 13.86 -24.13 0.51
N PRO A 32 14.96 -24.87 0.76
CA PRO A 32 15.27 -26.11 0.01
C PRO A 32 14.17 -27.18 0.05
N ASP A 33 13.33 -27.17 1.09
CA ASP A 33 12.18 -28.08 1.24
C ASP A 33 10.93 -27.60 0.47
N GLY A 34 11.02 -26.46 -0.23
CA GLY A 34 9.94 -25.85 -1.00
C GLY A 34 9.00 -24.97 -0.19
N SER A 35 9.14 -24.90 1.12
CA SER A 35 8.36 -24.00 1.99
C SER A 35 8.73 -22.54 1.76
N MET A 36 7.82 -21.62 2.17
CA MET A 36 8.06 -20.18 2.04
C MET A 36 9.08 -19.70 3.08
N ASN A 37 10.08 -18.96 2.63
CA ASN A 37 11.13 -18.40 3.48
C ASN A 37 10.66 -17.09 4.16
N MET A 38 9.70 -17.20 5.07
CA MET A 38 9.10 -16.08 5.78
C MET A 38 10.14 -15.33 6.64
N GLU A 39 11.01 -16.08 7.31
CA GLU A 39 12.05 -15.52 8.17
C GLU A 39 13.08 -14.72 7.37
N GLY A 40 13.54 -15.24 6.23
CA GLY A 40 14.46 -14.53 5.35
C GLY A 40 13.88 -13.21 4.86
N ASN A 41 12.58 -13.20 4.51
CA ASN A 41 11.88 -11.98 4.12
C ASN A 41 11.82 -10.95 5.26
N ARG A 42 11.43 -11.36 6.47
CA ARG A 42 11.37 -10.47 7.63
C ARG A 42 12.74 -9.84 7.93
N GLN A 43 13.79 -10.66 7.92
CA GLN A 43 15.16 -10.17 8.15
C GLN A 43 15.62 -9.21 7.04
N ALA A 44 15.27 -9.49 5.79
CA ALA A 44 15.59 -8.61 4.66
C ALA A 44 14.93 -7.25 4.81
N TRP A 45 13.62 -7.22 5.11
CA TRP A 45 12.90 -5.99 5.37
C TRP A 45 13.46 -5.23 6.57
N ALA A 46 13.72 -5.92 7.69
CA ALA A 46 14.27 -5.31 8.90
C ALA A 46 15.63 -4.66 8.63
N ARG A 47 16.53 -5.33 7.88
CA ARG A 47 17.83 -4.75 7.49
C ARG A 47 17.67 -3.53 6.61
N ALA A 48 16.80 -3.61 5.59
CA ALA A 48 16.57 -2.51 4.65
C ALA A 48 15.98 -1.28 5.32
N THR A 49 15.15 -1.47 6.35
CA THR A 49 14.48 -0.37 7.05
C THR A 49 15.16 0.07 8.35
N ALA A 50 16.21 -0.62 8.79
CA ALA A 50 16.93 -0.28 10.02
C ALA A 50 17.51 1.14 10.07
N PRO A 51 18.06 1.71 8.97
CA PRO A 51 18.62 3.04 9.00
C PRO A 51 17.59 4.17 9.12
N PHE A 52 16.33 3.91 8.72
CA PHE A 52 15.32 4.95 8.64
C PHE A 52 14.75 5.34 9.99
N VAL A 53 14.39 6.61 10.12
CA VAL A 53 13.53 7.09 11.20
C VAL A 53 12.12 6.59 10.96
N LYS A 54 11.59 5.84 11.92
CA LYS A 54 10.26 5.21 11.88
C LYS A 54 9.27 5.96 12.76
N THR A 55 8.03 6.09 12.32
CA THR A 55 6.91 6.54 13.15
C THR A 55 6.03 5.36 13.51
N TYR A 56 6.08 4.91 14.75
CA TYR A 56 5.18 3.88 15.25
C TYR A 56 3.77 4.44 15.37
N LEU A 57 2.77 3.64 14.97
CA LEU A 57 1.38 4.10 14.87
C LEU A 57 0.73 4.33 16.23
N TRP A 58 1.15 3.58 17.25
CA TRP A 58 0.73 3.73 18.64
C TRP A 58 1.95 3.65 19.56
N GLU A 59 2.03 4.56 20.52
CA GLU A 59 3.14 4.63 21.46
C GLU A 59 3.22 3.38 22.36
N GLU A 60 2.06 2.88 22.79
CA GLU A 60 1.94 1.71 23.69
C GLU A 60 1.75 0.38 22.92
N GLY A 61 1.84 0.41 21.59
CA GLY A 61 1.57 -0.73 20.70
C GLY A 61 0.17 -0.72 20.10
N ALA A 62 0.02 -1.32 18.91
CA ALA A 62 -1.24 -1.38 18.22
C ALA A 62 -2.29 -2.20 18.98
N PRO A 63 -3.57 -1.79 18.99
CA PRO A 63 -4.63 -2.57 19.60
C PRO A 63 -4.64 -4.03 19.11
N GLY A 64 -4.56 -4.98 20.03
CA GLY A 64 -4.50 -6.41 19.73
C GLY A 64 -3.15 -6.92 19.24
N PHE A 65 -2.14 -6.07 19.11
CA PHE A 65 -0.77 -6.52 18.82
C PHE A 65 -0.16 -7.17 20.07
N ASP A 66 0.39 -8.37 19.89
CA ASP A 66 1.00 -9.15 20.96
C ASP A 66 2.43 -9.54 20.57
N PRO A 67 3.44 -8.82 21.07
CA PRO A 67 4.84 -9.09 20.72
C PRO A 67 5.36 -10.43 21.25
N GLU A 68 4.67 -11.05 22.22
CA GLU A 68 5.05 -12.39 22.68
C GLU A 68 4.57 -13.47 21.71
N LYS A 69 3.43 -13.27 21.04
CA LYS A 69 2.92 -14.18 20.02
C LYS A 69 3.54 -13.97 18.64
N THR A 70 4.02 -12.76 18.37
CA THR A 70 4.62 -12.38 17.08
C THR A 70 5.95 -11.66 17.28
N PRO A 71 6.93 -12.30 17.99
CA PRO A 71 8.22 -11.66 18.31
C PRO A 71 9.01 -11.26 17.07
N GLU A 72 8.67 -11.81 15.91
CA GLU A 72 9.27 -11.50 14.62
C GLU A 72 8.65 -10.26 13.94
N GLN A 73 7.56 -9.72 14.46
CA GLN A 73 6.95 -8.50 13.92
C GLN A 73 7.20 -7.32 14.86
N GLU A 74 7.65 -6.22 14.28
CA GLU A 74 7.61 -4.92 14.96
C GLU A 74 6.16 -4.42 15.06
N ASN A 75 5.87 -3.57 16.04
CA ASN A 75 4.67 -2.73 16.02
C ASN A 75 4.53 -2.06 14.65
N PRO A 76 3.31 -1.90 14.12
CA PRO A 76 3.13 -1.24 12.84
C PRO A 76 3.65 0.21 12.89
N TYR A 77 4.30 0.61 11.79
CA TYR A 77 4.91 1.92 11.63
C TYR A 77 4.85 2.37 10.18
N PHE A 78 5.17 3.61 9.95
CA PHE A 78 5.52 4.08 8.61
C PHE A 78 6.88 4.78 8.62
N ILE A 79 7.51 4.81 7.45
CA ILE A 79 8.71 5.59 7.18
C ILE A 79 8.25 6.81 6.38
N PHE A 80 8.30 7.99 7.00
CA PHE A 80 7.98 9.21 6.30
C PHE A 80 9.24 9.76 5.60
N VAL A 81 9.10 10.09 4.31
CA VAL A 81 10.18 10.67 3.50
C VAL A 81 9.65 11.96 2.88
N PRO A 82 10.11 13.13 3.36
CA PRO A 82 9.69 14.41 2.82
C PRO A 82 10.32 14.66 1.43
N THR A 83 9.55 15.26 0.52
CA THR A 83 10.11 15.78 -0.72
C THR A 83 11.08 16.94 -0.44
N ALA A 84 12.07 17.15 -1.34
CA ALA A 84 12.94 18.34 -1.30
C ALA A 84 12.43 19.46 -2.23
N GLU A 85 11.30 19.24 -2.93
CA GLU A 85 10.74 20.26 -3.79
C GLU A 85 10.33 21.50 -2.97
N LYS A 86 10.49 22.68 -3.56
CA LYS A 86 10.14 23.95 -2.90
C LYS A 86 8.64 24.12 -2.73
N GLU A 87 7.89 23.57 -3.66
CA GLU A 87 6.43 23.54 -3.56
C GLU A 87 6.02 22.33 -2.73
N ILE A 88 5.21 22.58 -1.70
CA ILE A 88 4.66 21.53 -0.85
C ILE A 88 3.69 20.71 -1.71
N LYS A 89 4.10 19.50 -2.05
CA LYS A 89 3.22 18.55 -2.71
C LYS A 89 2.47 17.69 -1.71
N ASN A 90 1.42 17.08 -2.18
CA ASN A 90 0.58 16.19 -1.40
C ASN A 90 1.35 14.92 -0.99
N THR A 91 0.75 14.10 -0.15
CA THR A 91 1.40 12.92 0.42
C THR A 91 0.80 11.64 -0.13
N ILE A 92 1.67 10.69 -0.50
CA ILE A 92 1.28 9.34 -0.92
C ILE A 92 1.67 8.34 0.16
N ILE A 93 0.69 7.59 0.68
CA ILE A 93 0.95 6.43 1.54
C ILE A 93 1.14 5.22 0.65
N VAL A 94 2.31 4.57 0.73
CA VAL A 94 2.65 3.40 -0.07
C VAL A 94 2.54 2.14 0.77
N ALA A 95 1.64 1.23 0.37
CA ALA A 95 1.41 -0.07 0.99
C ALA A 95 1.99 -1.19 0.13
N HIS A 96 2.97 -1.91 0.68
CA HIS A 96 3.60 -3.05 0.02
C HIS A 96 2.63 -4.23 -0.18
N GLY A 97 2.94 -5.16 -1.06
CA GLY A 97 2.27 -6.45 -1.19
C GLY A 97 2.83 -7.52 -0.25
N GLY A 98 2.71 -8.78 -0.71
CA GLY A 98 3.18 -9.94 0.03
C GLY A 98 2.08 -10.76 0.69
N GLY A 99 0.83 -10.68 0.18
CA GLY A 99 -0.28 -11.55 0.59
C GLY A 99 -0.66 -11.43 2.06
N PHE A 100 -0.46 -10.28 2.71
CA PHE A 100 -0.59 -10.06 4.15
C PHE A 100 0.29 -11.00 4.99
N SER A 101 1.28 -11.65 4.39
CA SER A 101 2.14 -12.63 5.06
C SER A 101 3.59 -12.20 5.12
N TRP A 102 4.05 -11.41 4.17
CA TRP A 102 5.40 -10.83 4.11
C TRP A 102 5.39 -9.41 3.55
N ARG A 103 6.56 -8.80 3.42
CA ARG A 103 6.72 -7.45 2.85
C ARG A 103 7.56 -7.51 1.58
N THR A 104 7.04 -6.95 0.50
CA THR A 104 7.75 -6.79 -0.77
C THR A 104 8.44 -5.42 -0.80
N GLY A 105 9.76 -5.41 -0.74
CA GLY A 105 10.53 -4.17 -0.69
C GLY A 105 10.38 -3.32 -1.94
N CYS A 106 10.37 -3.96 -3.10
CA CYS A 106 10.20 -3.27 -4.38
C CYS A 106 8.86 -2.52 -4.50
N GLU A 107 7.78 -3.08 -3.95
CA GLU A 107 6.45 -2.45 -3.94
C GLU A 107 6.31 -1.36 -2.87
N GLY A 108 7.20 -1.32 -1.89
CA GLY A 108 7.27 -0.25 -0.88
C GLY A 108 8.32 0.79 -1.22
N ILE A 109 9.61 0.40 -1.16
CA ILE A 109 10.76 1.31 -1.22
C ILE A 109 10.97 1.86 -2.62
N ASN A 110 11.01 1.00 -3.67
CA ASN A 110 11.28 1.46 -5.03
C ASN A 110 10.14 2.32 -5.58
N VAL A 111 8.89 1.95 -5.29
CA VAL A 111 7.74 2.76 -5.65
C VAL A 111 7.76 4.12 -4.94
N ALA A 112 8.00 4.12 -3.62
CA ALA A 112 8.11 5.36 -2.85
C ALA A 112 9.21 6.27 -3.39
N HIS A 113 10.37 5.71 -3.76
CA HIS A 113 11.47 6.45 -4.39
C HIS A 113 11.03 7.10 -5.70
N TYR A 114 10.34 6.35 -6.58
CA TYR A 114 9.85 6.91 -7.84
C TYR A 114 8.96 8.13 -7.61
N PHE A 115 7.93 8.02 -6.75
CA PHE A 115 6.99 9.11 -6.50
C PHE A 115 7.59 10.26 -5.68
N LEU A 116 8.57 9.99 -4.82
CA LEU A 116 9.36 11.03 -4.17
C LEU A 116 10.04 11.94 -5.21
N HIS A 117 10.61 11.34 -6.27
CA HIS A 117 11.25 12.08 -7.36
C HIS A 117 10.24 12.72 -8.35
N GLN A 118 8.96 12.37 -8.27
CA GLN A 118 7.87 13.15 -8.88
C GLN A 118 7.43 14.33 -7.99
N GLY A 119 8.07 14.50 -6.81
CA GLY A 119 7.85 15.63 -5.91
C GLY A 119 6.81 15.39 -4.82
N TYR A 120 6.31 14.18 -4.62
CA TYR A 120 5.40 13.85 -3.52
C TYR A 120 6.15 13.59 -2.21
N ASN A 121 5.55 13.94 -1.08
CA ASN A 121 5.93 13.31 0.17
C ASN A 121 5.48 11.85 0.14
N VAL A 122 6.25 10.93 0.71
CA VAL A 122 5.87 9.52 0.75
C VAL A 122 5.90 8.97 2.17
N ALA A 123 4.95 8.09 2.49
CA ALA A 123 4.89 7.36 3.75
C ALA A 123 4.83 5.86 3.44
N ILE A 124 5.92 5.14 3.68
CA ILE A 124 6.00 3.70 3.43
C ILE A 124 5.43 2.98 4.65
N LEU A 125 4.26 2.37 4.51
CA LEU A 125 3.56 1.72 5.61
C LEU A 125 4.00 0.27 5.80
N ALA A 126 4.41 -0.08 7.01
CA ALA A 126 4.66 -1.43 7.48
C ALA A 126 3.48 -1.88 8.37
N TYR A 127 2.40 -2.31 7.76
CA TYR A 127 1.19 -2.78 8.44
C TYR A 127 1.37 -4.19 9.02
N ARG A 128 0.48 -4.58 9.95
CA ARG A 128 0.46 -5.92 10.57
C ARG A 128 0.20 -7.01 9.54
N LEU A 129 0.95 -8.09 9.65
CA LEU A 129 0.86 -9.29 8.82
C LEU A 129 0.25 -10.44 9.63
N VAL A 130 -0.06 -11.56 8.98
CA VAL A 130 -0.50 -12.77 9.70
C VAL A 130 0.37 -13.04 10.94
N PRO A 131 -0.22 -13.44 12.05
CA PRO A 131 -1.58 -14.01 12.24
C PRO A 131 -2.70 -12.96 12.37
N TYR A 132 -2.39 -11.66 12.31
CA TYR A 132 -3.38 -10.58 12.31
C TYR A 132 -4.22 -10.65 11.03
N ASN A 133 -5.42 -10.12 11.09
CA ASN A 133 -6.34 -10.15 9.98
C ASN A 133 -6.25 -8.88 9.12
N ARG A 134 -6.98 -8.86 8.01
CA ARG A 134 -6.98 -7.71 7.09
C ARG A 134 -7.60 -6.44 7.71
N LEU A 135 -8.54 -6.59 8.66
CA LEU A 135 -9.12 -5.46 9.37
C LEU A 135 -8.09 -4.80 10.29
N ASP A 136 -7.17 -5.59 10.87
CA ASP A 136 -6.04 -5.05 11.63
C ASP A 136 -5.11 -4.21 10.75
N ALA A 137 -4.81 -4.68 9.53
CA ALA A 137 -4.04 -3.90 8.55
C ALA A 137 -4.78 -2.63 8.10
N MET A 138 -6.12 -2.69 7.93
CA MET A 138 -6.95 -1.50 7.66
C MET A 138 -6.88 -0.49 8.82
N ALA A 139 -6.92 -0.95 10.07
CA ALA A 139 -6.74 -0.09 11.23
C ALA A 139 -5.36 0.59 11.24
N ASP A 140 -4.30 -0.12 10.84
CA ASP A 140 -2.96 0.45 10.72
C ASP A 140 -2.90 1.56 9.65
N MET A 141 -3.52 1.36 8.49
CA MET A 141 -3.55 2.40 7.44
C MET A 141 -4.44 3.57 7.84
N ASN A 142 -5.59 3.33 8.47
CA ASN A 142 -6.44 4.39 9.01
C ASN A 142 -5.66 5.25 10.01
N ARG A 143 -4.92 4.61 10.92
CA ARG A 143 -4.08 5.30 11.89
C ARG A 143 -2.99 6.13 11.22
N THR A 144 -2.36 5.61 10.16
CA THR A 144 -1.35 6.33 9.37
C THR A 144 -1.94 7.61 8.78
N ILE A 145 -3.11 7.52 8.13
CA ILE A 145 -3.81 8.69 7.56
C ILE A 145 -4.10 9.73 8.63
N ARG A 146 -4.65 9.30 9.77
CA ARG A 146 -4.98 10.19 10.90
C ARG A 146 -3.76 10.86 11.49
N ILE A 147 -2.62 10.15 11.63
CA ILE A 147 -1.36 10.74 12.08
C ILE A 147 -0.90 11.82 11.08
N LEU A 148 -0.87 11.52 9.78
CA LEU A 148 -0.47 12.49 8.77
C LEU A 148 -1.36 13.75 8.81
N LYS A 149 -2.68 13.58 8.92
CA LYS A 149 -3.62 14.71 9.07
C LYS A 149 -3.36 15.50 10.36
N SER A 150 -3.10 14.82 11.47
CA SER A 150 -2.81 15.49 12.75
C SER A 150 -1.50 16.26 12.75
N LYS A 151 -0.55 15.86 11.89
CA LYS A 151 0.78 16.46 11.75
C LYS A 151 0.91 17.42 10.56
N LYS A 152 -0.17 17.66 9.84
CA LYS A 152 -0.18 18.43 8.60
C LYS A 152 0.57 19.77 8.73
N GLU A 153 0.21 20.57 9.71
CA GLU A 153 0.83 21.89 9.94
C GLU A 153 2.30 21.75 10.40
N GLU A 154 2.55 20.84 11.34
CA GLU A 154 3.88 20.62 11.92
C GLU A 154 4.87 20.10 10.88
N TRP A 155 4.42 19.22 9.98
CA TRP A 155 5.26 18.59 8.96
C TRP A 155 5.14 19.25 7.58
N HIS A 156 4.46 20.38 7.49
CA HIS A 156 4.25 21.13 6.25
C HIS A 156 3.73 20.26 5.11
N LEU A 157 2.73 19.43 5.38
CA LEU A 157 2.12 18.57 4.38
C LEU A 157 1.12 19.33 3.52
N GLY A 158 0.97 18.91 2.26
CA GLY A 158 -0.13 19.38 1.39
C GLY A 158 -1.51 18.98 1.91
N GLU A 159 -2.54 19.50 1.26
CA GLU A 159 -3.93 19.32 1.69
C GLU A 159 -4.44 17.90 1.49
N LYS A 160 -3.88 17.18 0.53
CA LYS A 160 -4.42 15.91 0.06
C LYS A 160 -3.51 14.71 0.39
N ILE A 161 -4.15 13.58 0.62
CA ILE A 161 -3.49 12.29 0.85
C ILE A 161 -4.02 11.28 -0.16
N ALA A 162 -3.12 10.68 -0.93
CA ALA A 162 -3.43 9.51 -1.74
C ALA A 162 -2.93 8.23 -1.06
N VAL A 163 -3.65 7.13 -1.23
CA VAL A 163 -3.17 5.79 -0.88
C VAL A 163 -2.75 5.05 -2.13
N MET A 164 -1.62 4.37 -2.07
CA MET A 164 -1.07 3.60 -3.17
C MET A 164 -0.68 2.21 -2.66
N GLY A 165 -1.05 1.17 -3.40
CA GLY A 165 -0.69 -0.18 -2.97
C GLY A 165 -0.65 -1.17 -4.11
N PHE A 166 0.01 -2.30 -3.83
CA PHE A 166 0.28 -3.35 -4.81
C PHE A 166 -0.09 -4.71 -4.24
N SER A 167 -0.70 -5.59 -5.04
CA SER A 167 -1.12 -6.91 -4.57
C SER A 167 -1.99 -6.81 -3.30
N ALA A 168 -1.55 -7.36 -2.18
CA ALA A 168 -2.23 -7.20 -0.89
C ALA A 168 -2.34 -5.73 -0.45
N GLY A 169 -1.32 -4.90 -0.72
CA GLY A 169 -1.36 -3.46 -0.48
C GLY A 169 -2.40 -2.73 -1.33
N ALA A 170 -2.63 -3.19 -2.57
CA ALA A 170 -3.71 -2.66 -3.42
C ALA A 170 -5.10 -2.98 -2.86
N MET A 171 -5.26 -4.20 -2.35
CA MET A 171 -6.48 -4.62 -1.67
C MET A 171 -6.74 -3.77 -0.43
N LEU A 172 -5.68 -3.51 0.36
CA LEU A 172 -5.73 -2.66 1.54
C LEU A 172 -6.08 -1.21 1.17
N SER A 173 -5.36 -0.61 0.23
CA SER A 173 -5.59 0.78 -0.24
C SER A 173 -6.99 0.96 -0.82
N GLY A 174 -7.47 -0.01 -1.59
CA GLY A 174 -8.83 -0.01 -2.13
C GLY A 174 -9.90 -0.10 -1.03
N ASN A 175 -9.69 -0.92 0.01
CA ASN A 175 -10.63 -0.96 1.14
C ASN A 175 -10.68 0.37 1.88
N ILE A 176 -9.55 1.04 2.10
CA ILE A 176 -9.56 2.37 2.73
C ILE A 176 -10.37 3.36 1.89
N ALA A 177 -10.15 3.38 0.57
CA ALA A 177 -10.86 4.27 -0.33
C ALA A 177 -12.38 4.02 -0.39
N THR A 178 -12.83 2.78 -0.15
CA THR A 178 -14.24 2.40 -0.18
C THR A 178 -14.92 2.28 1.20
N HIS A 179 -14.17 2.48 2.29
CA HIS A 179 -14.67 2.43 3.66
C HIS A 179 -14.25 3.70 4.43
N PRO A 180 -14.79 4.87 4.05
CA PRO A 180 -14.50 6.12 4.74
C PRO A 180 -15.10 6.09 6.16
N ASP A 181 -14.42 6.82 7.06
CA ASP A 181 -14.80 6.94 8.48
C ASP A 181 -14.49 8.38 8.93
N ASP A 182 -15.43 9.02 9.60
CA ASP A 182 -15.33 10.42 10.01
C ASP A 182 -14.48 10.63 11.28
N GLY A 183 -13.92 9.55 11.84
CA GLY A 183 -13.16 9.58 13.08
C GLY A 183 -14.06 9.58 14.33
N GLN A 184 -13.44 9.78 15.48
CA GLN A 184 -14.09 9.74 16.79
C GLN A 184 -13.86 11.08 17.52
N PRO A 185 -14.74 12.10 17.32
CA PRO A 185 -14.53 13.46 17.86
C PRO A 185 -14.27 13.51 19.37
N GLU A 186 -14.87 12.59 20.14
CA GLU A 186 -14.77 12.53 21.59
C GLU A 186 -13.66 11.56 22.08
N SER A 187 -12.84 11.03 21.17
CA SER A 187 -11.75 10.13 21.55
C SER A 187 -10.76 10.83 22.48
N PRO A 188 -10.30 10.14 23.56
CA PRO A 188 -9.20 10.63 24.39
C PRO A 188 -7.89 10.75 23.60
N ASP A 189 -7.69 9.91 22.57
CA ASP A 189 -6.58 10.01 21.64
C ASP A 189 -6.89 11.06 20.56
N PRO A 190 -6.16 12.20 20.53
CA PRO A 190 -6.43 13.25 19.57
C PRO A 190 -6.26 12.84 18.11
N VAL A 191 -5.45 11.82 17.82
CA VAL A 191 -5.26 11.29 16.45
C VAL A 191 -6.52 10.59 15.96
N GLU A 192 -7.25 9.88 16.82
CA GLU A 192 -8.51 9.20 16.44
C GLU A 192 -9.67 10.16 16.14
N ARG A 193 -9.52 11.46 16.42
CA ARG A 193 -10.51 12.48 16.09
C ARG A 193 -10.53 12.86 14.61
N PHE A 194 -9.45 12.56 13.87
CA PHE A 194 -9.36 12.80 12.42
C PHE A 194 -10.07 11.69 11.64
N ASN A 195 -10.65 12.05 10.50
CA ASN A 195 -11.22 11.09 9.56
C ASN A 195 -10.11 10.33 8.79
N ASN A 196 -10.48 9.21 8.16
CA ASN A 196 -9.58 8.43 7.30
C ASN A 196 -9.77 8.73 5.80
N HIS A 197 -10.54 9.78 5.43
CA HIS A 197 -10.81 10.09 4.03
C HIS A 197 -9.51 10.33 3.27
N VAL A 198 -9.42 9.78 2.07
CA VAL A 198 -8.32 9.98 1.13
C VAL A 198 -8.82 10.61 -0.15
N ASP A 199 -7.94 11.28 -0.88
CA ASP A 199 -8.29 12.08 -2.04
C ASP A 199 -8.11 11.34 -3.37
N ALA A 200 -7.33 10.24 -3.37
CA ALA A 200 -7.17 9.34 -4.49
C ALA A 200 -6.69 7.96 -4.01
N ALA A 201 -6.93 6.92 -4.82
CA ALA A 201 -6.35 5.60 -4.61
C ALA A 201 -5.68 5.08 -5.89
N VAL A 202 -4.44 4.59 -5.75
CA VAL A 202 -3.68 3.92 -6.81
C VAL A 202 -3.54 2.45 -6.44
N ILE A 203 -4.08 1.55 -7.25
CA ILE A 203 -4.16 0.14 -6.91
C ILE A 203 -3.65 -0.75 -8.04
N GLY A 204 -2.51 -1.41 -7.80
CA GLY A 204 -1.84 -2.29 -8.76
C GLY A 204 -2.12 -3.78 -8.49
N TYR A 205 -2.57 -4.51 -9.48
CA TYR A 205 -2.73 -5.97 -9.52
C TYR A 205 -3.26 -6.64 -8.24
N GLY A 206 -4.21 -6.02 -7.59
CA GLY A 206 -4.92 -6.59 -6.44
C GLY A 206 -6.11 -7.47 -6.83
N ALA A 207 -6.58 -8.30 -5.91
CA ALA A 207 -7.84 -9.02 -6.01
C ALA A 207 -8.94 -8.20 -5.32
N PHE A 208 -9.81 -7.57 -6.08
CA PHE A 208 -10.74 -6.55 -5.56
C PHE A 208 -12.15 -7.07 -5.28
N SER A 209 -12.55 -8.23 -5.85
CA SER A 209 -13.84 -8.84 -5.62
C SER A 209 -13.70 -10.30 -5.18
N PHE A 210 -14.51 -10.70 -4.21
CA PHE A 210 -14.58 -12.07 -3.71
C PHE A 210 -15.98 -12.69 -3.85
N VAL A 211 -16.93 -11.91 -4.36
CA VAL A 211 -18.34 -12.31 -4.46
C VAL A 211 -18.96 -12.16 -5.86
N SER A 212 -18.38 -11.34 -6.76
CA SER A 212 -18.98 -11.04 -8.05
C SER A 212 -18.68 -12.05 -9.15
N PHE A 213 -17.68 -12.93 -8.99
CA PHE A 213 -17.33 -13.97 -9.95
C PHE A 213 -16.61 -15.15 -9.25
N PRO A 214 -16.50 -16.31 -9.95
CA PRO A 214 -15.77 -17.44 -9.39
C PRO A 214 -14.35 -17.06 -8.98
N ARG A 215 -13.85 -17.76 -8.00
CA ARG A 215 -12.55 -17.52 -7.38
C ARG A 215 -11.44 -17.29 -8.40
N PRO A 216 -10.58 -16.28 -8.20
CA PRO A 216 -9.45 -16.00 -9.07
C PRO A 216 -8.47 -17.17 -9.14
N LEU A 217 -7.89 -17.40 -10.33
CA LEU A 217 -6.99 -18.52 -10.58
C LEU A 217 -5.70 -18.45 -9.75
N PHE A 218 -5.23 -17.24 -9.43
CA PHE A 218 -3.97 -17.04 -8.68
C PHE A 218 -4.15 -16.98 -7.15
N MET A 219 -5.37 -17.11 -6.64
CA MET A 219 -5.65 -17.09 -5.19
C MET A 219 -5.65 -18.52 -4.63
N PRO A 220 -4.48 -19.09 -4.30
CA PRO A 220 -4.39 -20.48 -3.84
C PRO A 220 -4.88 -20.69 -2.40
N PHE A 221 -5.16 -19.59 -1.66
CA PHE A 221 -5.37 -19.62 -0.22
C PHE A 221 -6.85 -19.54 0.13
N LYS A 222 -7.48 -20.71 0.26
CA LYS A 222 -8.87 -20.83 0.67
C LYS A 222 -9.04 -20.42 2.14
N GLY A 223 -9.97 -19.48 2.43
CA GLY A 223 -10.23 -18.99 3.78
C GLY A 223 -9.06 -18.21 4.37
N SER A 224 -8.26 -17.57 3.52
CA SER A 224 -7.12 -16.77 3.94
C SER A 224 -7.55 -15.35 4.33
N VAL A 225 -6.63 -14.63 4.99
CA VAL A 225 -6.72 -13.18 5.28
C VAL A 225 -6.98 -12.34 4.02
N LEU A 226 -6.69 -12.89 2.84
CA LEU A 226 -6.83 -12.21 1.56
C LEU A 226 -8.30 -11.97 1.20
N GLU A 227 -9.13 -13.02 1.30
CA GLU A 227 -10.49 -13.00 0.77
C GLU A 227 -11.60 -12.88 1.83
N GLY A 228 -11.22 -12.91 3.12
CA GLY A 228 -12.17 -13.04 4.22
C GLY A 228 -12.47 -14.50 4.59
N ARG A 229 -12.98 -14.72 5.78
CA ARG A 229 -13.24 -16.05 6.37
C ARG A 229 -14.71 -16.44 6.29
N THR A 230 -15.61 -15.45 6.23
CA THR A 230 -17.04 -15.62 6.13
C THR A 230 -17.60 -14.95 4.88
N PRO A 231 -18.80 -15.31 4.40
CA PRO A 231 -19.45 -14.61 3.30
C PRO A 231 -19.62 -13.11 3.55
N GLU A 232 -19.88 -12.73 4.81
CA GLU A 232 -20.04 -11.34 5.22
C GLU A 232 -18.70 -10.58 5.11
N GLU A 233 -17.60 -11.18 5.56
CA GLU A 233 -16.26 -10.61 5.40
C GLU A 233 -15.89 -10.53 3.91
N MET A 234 -16.15 -11.55 3.12
CA MET A 234 -15.92 -11.54 1.67
C MET A 234 -16.70 -10.41 0.98
N TYR A 235 -17.95 -10.19 1.37
CA TYR A 235 -18.75 -9.07 0.86
C TYR A 235 -18.12 -7.73 1.29
N TYR A 236 -17.84 -7.58 2.58
CA TYR A 236 -17.22 -6.36 3.15
C TYR A 236 -15.89 -6.01 2.50
N LEU A 237 -15.07 -7.01 2.17
CA LEU A 237 -13.75 -6.81 1.55
C LEU A 237 -13.80 -6.67 0.02
N SER A 238 -14.96 -6.85 -0.61
CA SER A 238 -15.16 -6.68 -2.06
C SER A 238 -15.42 -5.23 -2.40
N LEU A 239 -14.43 -4.57 -3.02
CA LEU A 239 -14.43 -3.11 -3.21
C LEU A 239 -15.64 -2.61 -3.97
N GLU A 240 -16.04 -3.32 -5.04
CA GLU A 240 -17.14 -2.95 -5.92
C GLU A 240 -18.51 -2.94 -5.22
N LYS A 241 -18.61 -3.50 -4.02
CA LYS A 241 -19.85 -3.51 -3.21
C LYS A 241 -19.98 -2.24 -2.33
N HIS A 242 -18.91 -1.47 -2.22
CA HIS A 242 -18.83 -0.31 -1.32
C HIS A 242 -18.45 0.98 -2.07
N VAL A 243 -18.48 0.94 -3.40
CA VAL A 243 -18.31 2.15 -4.21
C VAL A 243 -19.56 3.01 -4.09
N GLU A 244 -19.36 4.27 -3.70
CA GLU A 244 -20.39 5.30 -3.56
C GLU A 244 -19.98 6.55 -4.35
N PRO A 245 -20.89 7.51 -4.62
CA PRO A 245 -20.54 8.76 -5.31
C PRO A 245 -19.47 9.60 -4.63
N THR A 246 -19.22 9.34 -3.34
CA THR A 246 -18.18 10.00 -2.52
C THR A 246 -16.87 9.23 -2.49
N THR A 247 -16.79 8.06 -3.09
CA THR A 247 -15.55 7.31 -3.24
C THR A 247 -14.53 8.16 -4.01
N PRO A 248 -13.26 8.23 -3.56
CA PRO A 248 -12.25 9.03 -4.25
C PRO A 248 -11.91 8.45 -5.63
N PRO A 249 -11.38 9.27 -6.56
CA PRO A 249 -10.85 8.81 -7.84
C PRO A 249 -9.86 7.65 -7.70
N MET A 250 -9.87 6.72 -8.66
CA MET A 250 -8.99 5.54 -8.63
C MET A 250 -8.18 5.36 -9.91
N PHE A 251 -6.87 5.14 -9.76
CA PHE A 251 -6.01 4.62 -10.82
C PHE A 251 -5.80 3.13 -10.60
N ILE A 252 -6.19 2.32 -11.57
CA ILE A 252 -6.21 0.85 -11.47
C ILE A 252 -5.33 0.28 -12.57
N TRP A 253 -4.39 -0.61 -12.22
CA TRP A 253 -3.65 -1.32 -13.25
C TRP A 253 -3.39 -2.79 -12.89
N GLN A 254 -3.33 -3.62 -13.92
CA GLN A 254 -3.13 -5.06 -13.84
C GLN A 254 -2.41 -5.57 -15.09
N THR A 255 -1.90 -6.79 -15.03
CA THR A 255 -1.45 -7.53 -16.21
C THR A 255 -2.47 -8.61 -16.56
N MET A 256 -2.38 -9.19 -17.76
CA MET A 256 -3.24 -10.31 -18.16
C MET A 256 -2.99 -11.59 -17.37
N SER A 257 -1.85 -11.69 -16.65
CA SER A 257 -1.59 -12.81 -15.73
C SER A 257 -2.35 -12.67 -14.41
N ASP A 258 -2.72 -11.44 -14.05
CA ASP A 258 -3.67 -11.16 -13.00
C ASP A 258 -5.09 -11.34 -13.56
N ASP A 259 -6.03 -11.73 -12.75
CA ASP A 259 -7.42 -11.82 -13.22
C ASP A 259 -8.00 -10.43 -13.49
N GLY A 260 -7.93 -9.97 -14.74
CA GLY A 260 -8.39 -8.63 -15.15
C GLY A 260 -9.85 -8.33 -14.81
N ARG A 261 -10.65 -9.36 -14.48
CA ARG A 261 -12.04 -9.17 -14.03
C ARG A 261 -12.12 -8.34 -12.74
N HIS A 262 -11.11 -8.40 -11.88
CA HIS A 262 -11.05 -7.58 -10.66
C HIS A 262 -11.08 -6.09 -11.00
N GLY A 263 -10.18 -5.63 -11.86
CA GLY A 263 -10.14 -4.23 -12.30
C GLY A 263 -11.38 -3.83 -13.08
N MET A 264 -11.84 -4.66 -14.01
CA MET A 264 -13.04 -4.38 -14.81
C MET A 264 -14.31 -4.28 -13.95
N THR A 265 -14.47 -5.15 -12.96
CA THR A 265 -15.65 -5.13 -12.06
C THR A 265 -15.66 -3.88 -11.18
N LEU A 266 -14.47 -3.50 -10.64
CA LEU A 266 -14.35 -2.29 -9.86
C LEU A 266 -14.55 -1.03 -10.72
N ALA A 267 -13.92 -0.98 -11.91
CA ALA A 267 -14.10 0.13 -12.84
C ALA A 267 -15.58 0.32 -13.25
N LYS A 268 -16.30 -0.79 -13.46
CA LYS A 268 -17.74 -0.71 -13.70
C LYS A 268 -18.50 -0.09 -12.52
N ALA A 269 -18.19 -0.47 -11.30
CA ALA A 269 -18.84 0.11 -10.11
C ALA A 269 -18.54 1.60 -9.97
N LEU A 270 -17.29 2.01 -10.21
CA LEU A 270 -16.88 3.43 -10.22
C LEU A 270 -17.63 4.22 -11.30
N GLN A 271 -17.73 3.66 -12.52
CA GLN A 271 -18.49 4.26 -13.63
C GLN A 271 -19.96 4.43 -13.27
N ASP A 272 -20.59 3.41 -12.69
CA ASP A 272 -22.00 3.45 -12.29
C ASP A 272 -22.26 4.50 -11.19
N ALA A 273 -21.28 4.74 -10.30
CA ALA A 273 -21.33 5.74 -9.24
C ALA A 273 -20.92 7.16 -9.69
N GLY A 274 -20.43 7.32 -10.91
CA GLY A 274 -19.94 8.59 -11.42
C GLY A 274 -18.61 9.03 -10.84
N VAL A 275 -17.82 8.10 -10.31
CA VAL A 275 -16.49 8.35 -9.74
C VAL A 275 -15.43 8.30 -10.86
N PRO A 276 -14.53 9.31 -10.96
CA PRO A 276 -13.44 9.28 -11.93
C PRO A 276 -12.51 8.07 -11.71
N TYR A 277 -12.11 7.43 -12.78
CA TYR A 277 -11.14 6.33 -12.71
C TYR A 277 -10.33 6.21 -14.00
N GLU A 278 -9.16 5.58 -13.89
CA GLU A 278 -8.36 5.12 -15.01
C GLU A 278 -8.05 3.64 -14.83
N LEU A 279 -8.17 2.83 -15.88
CA LEU A 279 -7.94 1.38 -15.85
C LEU A 279 -7.00 0.96 -16.97
N HIS A 280 -5.87 0.34 -16.58
CA HIS A 280 -4.92 -0.30 -17.49
C HIS A 280 -4.85 -1.80 -17.25
N ILE A 281 -4.99 -2.61 -18.32
CA ILE A 281 -4.75 -4.05 -18.28
C ILE A 281 -3.71 -4.36 -19.35
N PHE A 282 -2.45 -4.50 -18.92
CA PHE A 282 -1.33 -4.78 -19.80
C PHE A 282 -1.34 -6.24 -20.26
N THR A 283 -1.11 -6.48 -21.55
CA THR A 283 -1.06 -7.84 -22.12
C THR A 283 0.20 -8.60 -21.72
N SER A 284 1.29 -7.89 -21.40
CA SER A 284 2.56 -8.44 -20.96
C SER A 284 2.69 -8.35 -19.45
N GLY A 285 3.58 -9.17 -18.89
CA GLY A 285 3.94 -9.13 -17.49
C GLY A 285 3.29 -10.23 -16.66
N ILE A 286 3.69 -10.25 -15.42
CA ILE A 286 3.19 -11.19 -14.41
C ILE A 286 2.89 -10.43 -13.11
N HIS A 287 2.34 -11.13 -12.12
CA HIS A 287 2.06 -10.54 -10.80
C HIS A 287 3.35 -10.11 -10.08
N GLY A 288 3.34 -8.95 -9.39
CA GLY A 288 4.43 -8.53 -8.51
C GLY A 288 5.53 -7.70 -9.17
N LEU A 289 5.23 -6.99 -10.25
CA LEU A 289 6.22 -6.23 -11.03
C LEU A 289 6.66 -4.90 -10.42
N ALA A 290 5.97 -4.36 -9.42
CA ALA A 290 6.25 -3.03 -8.87
C ALA A 290 6.40 -1.98 -9.98
N MET A 291 7.57 -1.33 -10.13
CA MET A 291 7.83 -0.36 -11.21
C MET A 291 8.06 -1.03 -12.58
N ALA A 292 8.18 -2.35 -12.65
CA ALA A 292 8.45 -3.14 -13.87
C ALA A 292 9.74 -2.73 -14.60
N ASP A 293 10.71 -2.19 -13.90
CA ASP A 293 11.97 -1.59 -14.37
C ASP A 293 13.21 -2.47 -14.08
N GLY A 294 13.00 -3.73 -13.75
CA GLY A 294 14.04 -4.67 -13.35
C GLY A 294 14.36 -4.67 -11.86
N HIS A 295 14.05 -3.60 -11.13
CA HIS A 295 14.25 -3.46 -9.69
C HIS A 295 13.04 -4.03 -8.89
N ASN A 296 12.67 -5.26 -9.17
CA ASN A 296 11.61 -5.99 -8.49
C ASN A 296 12.10 -7.38 -8.08
N ASP A 297 11.38 -8.02 -7.16
CA ASP A 297 11.77 -9.34 -6.62
C ASP A 297 11.92 -10.41 -7.70
N LEU A 298 11.34 -10.19 -8.88
CA LEU A 298 11.37 -11.09 -10.03
C LEU A 298 12.56 -10.82 -10.98
N GLY A 299 13.23 -9.67 -10.85
CA GLY A 299 14.28 -9.21 -11.75
C GLY A 299 13.80 -8.96 -13.18
N MET A 300 12.51 -8.61 -13.35
CA MET A 300 11.90 -8.43 -14.67
C MET A 300 11.82 -6.95 -15.06
N ASP A 301 12.42 -6.64 -16.20
CA ASP A 301 12.27 -5.35 -16.89
C ASP A 301 11.26 -5.51 -18.03
N ILE A 302 10.12 -4.80 -17.94
CA ILE A 302 9.06 -4.82 -18.95
C ILE A 302 8.68 -3.38 -19.29
N PRO A 303 9.41 -2.72 -20.21
CA PRO A 303 9.28 -1.29 -20.47
C PRO A 303 7.86 -0.83 -20.80
N HIS A 304 7.07 -1.68 -21.48
CA HIS A 304 5.66 -1.36 -21.76
C HIS A 304 4.81 -1.27 -20.49
N VAL A 305 5.01 -2.16 -19.55
CA VAL A 305 4.29 -2.13 -18.26
C VAL A 305 4.82 -0.98 -17.39
N ALA A 306 6.13 -0.71 -17.39
CA ALA A 306 6.76 0.36 -16.62
C ALA A 306 6.16 1.75 -16.90
N HIS A 307 5.52 1.95 -18.07
CA HIS A 307 4.80 3.20 -18.37
C HIS A 307 3.70 3.54 -17.37
N TRP A 308 3.19 2.55 -16.61
CA TRP A 308 2.15 2.81 -15.61
C TRP A 308 2.56 3.90 -14.61
N GLY A 309 3.84 3.93 -14.20
CA GLY A 309 4.33 4.92 -13.24
C GLY A 309 4.19 6.35 -13.75
N LYS A 310 4.55 6.58 -15.02
CA LYS A 310 4.39 7.89 -15.67
C LYS A 310 2.91 8.25 -15.84
N LEU A 311 2.10 7.33 -16.36
CA LEU A 311 0.66 7.54 -16.54
C LEU A 311 -0.01 7.88 -15.20
N CYS A 312 0.37 7.17 -14.13
CA CYS A 312 -0.13 7.43 -12.79
C CYS A 312 0.28 8.81 -12.26
N ALA A 313 1.54 9.23 -12.48
CA ALA A 313 1.99 10.56 -12.04
C ALA A 313 1.23 11.69 -12.78
N GLU A 314 1.04 11.56 -14.09
CA GLU A 314 0.24 12.49 -14.90
C GLU A 314 -1.23 12.52 -14.43
N TRP A 315 -1.81 11.35 -14.16
CA TRP A 315 -3.18 11.23 -13.65
C TRP A 315 -3.33 11.86 -12.24
N LEU A 316 -2.38 11.65 -11.33
CA LEU A 316 -2.42 12.27 -10.01
C LEU A 316 -2.40 13.81 -10.12
N GLU A 317 -1.58 14.37 -11.01
CA GLU A 317 -1.56 15.81 -11.29
C GLU A 317 -2.91 16.30 -11.86
N GLU A 318 -3.54 15.55 -12.79
CA GLU A 318 -4.86 15.88 -13.34
C GLU A 318 -5.94 15.86 -12.25
N MET A 319 -5.87 14.95 -11.27
CA MET A 319 -6.77 14.89 -10.11
C MET A 319 -6.42 15.94 -9.05
N GLY A 320 -5.36 16.70 -9.25
CA GLY A 320 -4.91 17.75 -8.35
C GLY A 320 -4.31 17.20 -7.04
N ILE A 321 -3.77 15.99 -7.10
CA ILE A 321 -3.07 15.36 -5.97
C ILE A 321 -1.61 15.82 -5.90
#